data_a41311dd82614f60b8380adde022ee2b
#
_entry.id   a41311dd82614f60b8380adde022ee2b
#
_cell.length_a   1.000
_cell.length_b   1.000
_cell.length_c   1.000
_cell.angle_alpha   90.00
_cell.angle_beta   90.00
_cell.angle_gamma   90.00
#
_symmetry.space_group_name_H-M   'P 1'
#
loop_
_entity.id
_entity.type
_entity.pdbx_description
1 polymer ?
#
loop_
_entity_poly.entity_id
_entity_poly.type
_entity_poly.pdbx_seq_one_letter_code
_entity_poly.pdbx_strand_id
1 'polypeptide(L)'
;MTPHREYIAPAQLDWQGAQPVSTQFDDIYFSADGEQEVQRIFLQPSRVVERASATERPWFTIAELGFGSGLNFSVSADEIVGKTDKILHFISIEANPLTPKDWRKVAALRPHSVTAQALAESPLPLLTGWHRRSMHQGRVQLSVFHGDVEDGLGDLADFQQQPVDAWFLDGF
;
A
#
# COMPACT_ATOMS: atom_id res chain seq x y z
N MET A 1 9.37 -27.32 1.17
CA MET A 1 10.25 -26.60 2.11
C MET A 1 9.52 -25.32 2.50
N THR A 2 9.38 -25.06 3.80
CA THR A 2 8.83 -23.78 4.27
C THR A 2 9.84 -22.71 3.88
N PRO A 3 9.46 -21.64 3.14
CA PRO A 3 10.38 -20.57 2.80
C PRO A 3 10.93 -19.98 4.09
N HIS A 4 12.25 -19.92 4.21
CA HIS A 4 12.93 -19.29 5.34
C HIS A 4 12.65 -17.78 5.23
N ARG A 5 11.83 -17.25 6.14
CA ARG A 5 11.62 -15.80 6.22
C ARG A 5 12.83 -15.18 6.91
N GLU A 6 13.50 -14.31 6.20
CA GLU A 6 14.65 -13.56 6.70
C GLU A 6 14.26 -12.14 7.10
N TYR A 7 15.03 -11.54 7.99
CA TYR A 7 14.88 -10.15 8.34
C TYR A 7 15.19 -9.27 7.12
N ILE A 8 14.30 -8.33 6.82
CA ILE A 8 14.51 -7.33 5.77
C ILE A 8 14.89 -5.99 6.38
N ALA A 9 15.88 -5.34 5.79
CA ALA A 9 16.32 -4.03 6.24
C ALA A 9 15.21 -2.99 6.01
N PRO A 10 14.81 -2.23 7.04
CA PRO A 10 13.80 -1.20 6.88
C PRO A 10 14.32 0.01 6.12
N ALA A 11 13.40 0.81 5.60
CA ALA A 11 13.70 2.12 5.05
C ALA A 11 14.44 3.00 6.07
N GLN A 12 15.41 3.76 5.56
CA GLN A 12 16.14 4.75 6.34
C GLN A 12 15.51 6.12 6.07
N LEU A 13 14.80 6.65 7.06
CA LEU A 13 14.11 7.93 6.95
C LEU A 13 14.77 9.02 7.78
N ASP A 14 14.94 10.18 7.15
CA ASP A 14 15.10 11.46 7.84
C ASP A 14 13.76 12.19 7.85
N TRP A 15 13.38 12.72 9.01
CA TRP A 15 12.12 13.43 9.19
C TRP A 15 12.36 14.94 9.25
N GLN A 16 12.11 15.60 8.13
CA GLN A 16 12.19 17.07 8.03
C GLN A 16 10.84 17.67 8.44
N GLY A 17 10.66 17.89 9.75
CA GLY A 17 9.35 18.24 10.29
C GLY A 17 8.34 17.10 10.17
N ALA A 18 7.28 17.32 9.40
CA ALA A 18 6.25 16.33 9.10
C ALA A 18 6.53 15.52 7.81
N GLN A 19 7.62 15.81 7.09
CA GLN A 19 7.92 15.21 5.80
C GLN A 19 8.96 14.09 5.95
N PRO A 20 8.62 12.83 5.61
CA PRO A 20 9.57 11.73 5.59
C PRO A 20 10.36 11.74 4.28
N VAL A 21 11.66 11.80 4.40
CA VAL A 21 12.62 11.76 3.28
C VAL A 21 13.41 10.46 3.34
N SER A 22 13.48 9.74 2.24
CA SER A 22 14.37 8.59 2.10
C SER A 22 15.81 9.06 2.03
N THR A 23 16.66 8.62 2.95
CA THR A 23 18.10 8.91 2.88
C THR A 23 18.83 8.05 1.86
N GLN A 24 18.20 6.95 1.43
CA GLN A 24 18.74 6.03 0.44
C GLN A 24 18.50 6.52 -1.00
N PHE A 25 17.33 7.11 -1.26
CA PHE A 25 16.90 7.52 -2.61
C PHE A 25 16.89 9.04 -2.80
N ASP A 26 17.13 9.80 -1.72
CA ASP A 26 17.08 11.27 -1.69
C ASP A 26 15.74 11.82 -2.23
N ASP A 27 14.66 11.14 -1.88
CA ASP A 27 13.32 11.48 -2.32
C ASP A 27 12.32 11.45 -1.16
N ILE A 28 11.19 12.15 -1.32
CA ILE A 28 10.15 12.26 -0.30
C ILE A 28 9.12 11.15 -0.46
N TYR A 29 8.70 10.56 0.65
CA TYR A 29 7.62 9.56 0.63
C TYR A 29 6.24 10.18 0.35
N PHE A 30 6.00 11.39 0.79
CA PHE A 30 4.81 12.18 0.45
C PHE A 30 4.97 13.63 0.89
N SER A 31 4.27 14.53 0.20
CA SER A 31 4.14 15.95 0.52
C SER A 31 2.98 16.21 1.48
N ALA A 32 2.83 17.45 1.94
CA ALA A 32 1.67 17.88 2.73
C ALA A 32 0.33 17.64 2.00
N ASP A 33 0.35 17.73 0.67
CA ASP A 33 -0.82 17.53 -0.20
C ASP A 33 -0.91 16.11 -0.78
N GLY A 34 -0.17 15.15 -0.21
CA GLY A 34 -0.01 13.80 -0.76
C GLY A 34 -1.34 13.08 -1.03
N GLU A 35 -2.35 13.22 -0.17
CA GLU A 35 -3.66 12.60 -0.41
C GLU A 35 -4.35 13.19 -1.65
N GLN A 36 -4.25 14.50 -1.87
CA GLN A 36 -4.79 15.15 -3.06
C GLN A 36 -4.01 14.75 -4.32
N GLU A 37 -2.71 14.54 -4.16
CA GLU A 37 -1.84 14.05 -5.23
C GLU A 37 -2.23 12.63 -5.66
N VAL A 38 -2.46 11.72 -4.72
CA VAL A 38 -2.97 10.37 -5.01
C VAL A 38 -4.30 10.43 -5.77
N GLN A 39 -5.22 11.28 -5.33
CA GLN A 39 -6.49 11.47 -6.03
C GLN A 39 -6.28 11.91 -7.48
N ARG A 40 -5.43 12.91 -7.70
CA ARG A 40 -5.21 13.51 -9.02
C ARG A 40 -4.39 12.64 -9.97
N ILE A 41 -3.38 11.92 -9.44
CA ILE A 41 -2.42 11.18 -10.28
C ILE A 41 -2.87 9.74 -10.50
N PHE A 42 -3.47 9.09 -9.49
CA PHE A 42 -3.79 7.68 -9.55
C PHE A 42 -5.29 7.39 -9.64
N LEU A 43 -6.10 7.88 -8.69
CA LEU A 43 -7.49 7.45 -8.59
C LEU A 43 -8.39 8.03 -9.69
N GLN A 44 -8.29 9.32 -9.95
CA GLN A 44 -9.11 9.99 -10.97
C GLN A 44 -8.74 9.55 -12.39
N PRO A 45 -7.47 9.58 -12.83
CA PRO A 45 -7.10 9.13 -14.18
C PRO A 45 -7.44 7.66 -14.43
N SER A 46 -7.25 6.81 -13.43
CA SER A 46 -7.59 5.37 -13.51
C SER A 46 -9.08 5.09 -13.30
N ARG A 47 -9.89 6.12 -12.96
CA ARG A 47 -11.34 6.01 -12.71
C ARG A 47 -11.68 4.90 -11.71
N VAL A 48 -10.88 4.77 -10.64
CA VAL A 48 -10.93 3.63 -9.73
C VAL A 48 -12.31 3.43 -9.12
N VAL A 49 -12.89 4.48 -8.51
CA VAL A 49 -14.20 4.38 -7.86
C VAL A 49 -15.32 4.07 -8.84
N GLU A 50 -15.31 4.71 -10.01
CA GLU A 50 -16.31 4.49 -11.05
C GLU A 50 -16.23 3.06 -11.60
N ARG A 51 -15.02 2.59 -11.92
CA ARG A 51 -14.81 1.23 -12.43
C ARG A 51 -15.13 0.17 -11.39
N ALA A 52 -14.77 0.43 -10.12
CA ALA A 52 -15.13 -0.44 -9.02
C ALA A 52 -16.66 -0.53 -8.87
N SER A 53 -17.37 0.58 -8.95
CA SER A 53 -18.84 0.60 -8.86
C SER A 53 -19.50 -0.12 -10.05
N ALA A 54 -18.91 -0.03 -11.23
CA ALA A 54 -19.48 -0.59 -12.47
C ALA A 54 -19.21 -2.10 -12.65
N THR A 55 -18.19 -2.67 -11.96
CA THR A 55 -17.90 -4.10 -12.11
C THR A 55 -18.98 -4.96 -11.46
N GLU A 56 -19.34 -6.08 -12.10
CA GLU A 56 -20.22 -7.10 -11.51
C GLU A 56 -19.54 -7.95 -10.44
N ARG A 57 -18.20 -7.98 -10.44
CA ARG A 57 -17.42 -8.70 -9.41
C ARG A 57 -17.60 -8.04 -8.05
N PRO A 58 -17.65 -8.81 -6.95
CA PRO A 58 -17.72 -8.24 -5.61
C PRO A 58 -16.42 -7.60 -5.13
N TRP A 59 -15.37 -7.64 -5.92
CA TRP A 59 -14.06 -7.05 -5.61
C TRP A 59 -13.50 -6.22 -6.76
N PHE A 60 -12.56 -5.34 -6.40
CA PHE A 60 -11.71 -4.57 -7.30
C PHE A 60 -10.26 -4.72 -6.87
N THR A 61 -9.34 -4.99 -7.80
CA THR A 61 -7.94 -5.25 -7.50
C THR A 61 -7.05 -4.12 -7.99
N ILE A 62 -6.28 -3.55 -7.08
CA ILE A 62 -5.22 -2.58 -7.38
C ILE A 62 -3.88 -3.24 -7.07
N ALA A 63 -2.91 -3.10 -7.95
CA ALA A 63 -1.53 -3.47 -7.69
C ALA A 63 -0.62 -2.23 -7.78
N GLU A 64 0.45 -2.24 -7.00
CA GLU A 64 1.38 -1.14 -6.85
C GLU A 64 2.81 -1.65 -6.77
N LEU A 65 3.76 -0.88 -7.29
CA LEU A 65 5.19 -1.06 -7.04
C LEU A 65 5.68 0.05 -6.12
N GLY A 66 6.24 -0.35 -4.96
CA GLY A 66 6.64 0.58 -3.91
C GLY A 66 5.49 0.89 -2.94
N PHE A 67 5.37 0.14 -1.83
CA PHE A 67 4.34 0.39 -0.82
C PHE A 67 4.62 1.66 -0.01
N GLY A 68 5.88 1.92 0.25
CA GLY A 68 6.36 3.12 0.92
C GLY A 68 5.63 3.40 2.24
N SER A 69 5.02 4.58 2.34
CA SER A 69 4.22 5.01 3.49
C SER A 69 2.78 4.45 3.50
N GLY A 70 2.40 3.63 2.52
CA GLY A 70 1.03 3.14 2.34
C GLY A 70 0.02 4.25 2.01
N LEU A 71 0.49 5.37 1.45
CA LEU A 71 -0.39 6.50 1.14
C LEU A 71 -1.40 6.13 0.05
N ASN A 72 -0.93 5.63 -1.09
CA ASN A 72 -1.79 5.19 -2.20
C ASN A 72 -2.79 4.14 -1.74
N PHE A 73 -2.32 3.16 -0.94
CA PHE A 73 -3.18 2.14 -0.38
C PHE A 73 -4.27 2.72 0.52
N SER A 74 -3.91 3.54 1.51
CA SER A 74 -4.88 4.04 2.49
C SER A 74 -5.92 4.99 1.86
N VAL A 75 -5.51 5.85 0.92
CA VAL A 75 -6.44 6.71 0.18
C VAL A 75 -7.37 5.88 -0.69
N SER A 76 -6.84 4.87 -1.40
CA SER A 76 -7.66 3.95 -2.22
C SER A 76 -8.66 3.17 -1.37
N ALA A 77 -8.23 2.67 -0.21
CA ALA A 77 -9.08 1.90 0.69
C ALA A 77 -10.21 2.75 1.28
N ASP A 78 -9.90 3.93 1.78
CA ASP A 78 -10.90 4.85 2.34
C ASP A 78 -11.92 5.30 1.25
N GLU A 79 -11.46 5.52 0.02
CA GLU A 79 -12.32 5.86 -1.13
C GLU A 79 -13.24 4.70 -1.56
N ILE A 80 -12.71 3.49 -1.73
CA ILE A 80 -13.48 2.32 -2.13
C ILE A 80 -14.51 1.96 -1.06
N VAL A 81 -14.10 1.93 0.21
CA VAL A 81 -15.00 1.62 1.33
C VAL A 81 -16.08 2.69 1.50
N GLY A 82 -15.73 3.96 1.32
CA GLY A 82 -16.66 5.07 1.50
C GLY A 82 -17.66 5.25 0.35
N LYS A 83 -17.32 4.82 -0.87
CA LYS A 83 -18.09 5.13 -2.08
C LYS A 83 -18.66 3.94 -2.82
N THR A 84 -18.29 2.71 -2.44
CA THR A 84 -18.74 1.49 -3.11
C THR A 84 -19.13 0.42 -2.09
N ASP A 85 -19.71 -0.68 -2.56
CA ASP A 85 -19.97 -1.90 -1.77
C ASP A 85 -18.88 -2.98 -1.97
N LYS A 86 -17.84 -2.67 -2.76
CA LYS A 86 -16.83 -3.63 -3.19
C LYS A 86 -15.79 -3.94 -2.11
N ILE A 87 -15.18 -5.11 -2.25
CA ILE A 87 -13.97 -5.49 -1.53
C ILE A 87 -12.78 -4.96 -2.33
N LEU A 88 -11.90 -4.20 -1.69
CA LEU A 88 -10.62 -3.85 -2.28
C LEU A 88 -9.60 -4.97 -2.01
N HIS A 89 -9.02 -5.51 -3.07
CA HIS A 89 -7.78 -6.26 -3.01
C HIS A 89 -6.64 -5.33 -3.41
N PHE A 90 -5.78 -4.98 -2.47
CA PHE A 90 -4.62 -4.16 -2.74
C PHE A 90 -3.35 -5.00 -2.59
N ILE A 91 -2.55 -5.03 -3.65
CA ILE A 91 -1.32 -5.81 -3.75
C ILE A 91 -0.17 -4.83 -3.93
N SER A 92 0.90 -4.97 -3.16
CA SER A 92 2.09 -4.15 -3.32
C SER A 92 3.37 -4.94 -3.12
N ILE A 93 4.47 -4.43 -3.66
CA ILE A 93 5.82 -4.98 -3.49
C ILE A 93 6.68 -3.88 -2.90
N GLU A 94 7.44 -4.19 -1.83
CA GLU A 94 8.22 -3.21 -1.09
C GLU A 94 9.58 -3.78 -0.69
N ALA A 95 10.65 -3.13 -1.15
CA ALA A 95 12.02 -3.55 -0.87
C ALA A 95 12.51 -3.08 0.51
N ASN A 96 12.05 -1.93 0.99
CA ASN A 96 12.49 -1.30 2.23
C ASN A 96 11.31 -0.87 3.10
N PRO A 97 10.62 -1.80 3.79
CA PRO A 97 9.42 -1.48 4.56
C PRO A 97 9.69 -0.54 5.74
N LEU A 98 8.70 0.26 6.09
CA LEU A 98 8.78 1.18 7.23
C LEU A 98 8.84 0.43 8.56
N THR A 99 9.56 1.03 9.52
CA THR A 99 9.57 0.53 10.90
C THR A 99 8.22 0.77 11.60
N PRO A 100 7.89 0.02 12.68
CA PRO A 100 6.71 0.32 13.49
C PRO A 100 6.68 1.74 14.07
N LYS A 101 7.87 2.33 14.30
CA LYS A 101 7.98 3.72 14.75
C LYS A 101 7.56 4.70 13.66
N ASP A 102 8.00 4.46 12.42
CA ASP A 102 7.66 5.33 11.29
C ASP A 102 6.19 5.20 10.91
N TRP A 103 5.61 4.00 10.97
CA TRP A 103 4.17 3.81 10.80
C TRP A 103 3.33 4.67 11.75
N ARG A 104 3.72 4.75 13.05
CA ARG A 104 3.04 5.62 14.02
C ARG A 104 3.16 7.10 13.65
N LYS A 105 4.31 7.54 13.15
CA LYS A 105 4.48 8.92 12.69
C LYS A 105 3.62 9.23 11.45
N VAL A 106 3.61 8.32 10.48
CA VAL A 106 2.76 8.44 9.29
C VAL A 106 1.29 8.56 9.66
N ALA A 107 0.80 7.68 10.56
CA ALA A 107 -0.58 7.72 11.02
C ALA A 107 -0.92 9.03 11.77
N ALA A 108 0.02 9.54 12.58
CA ALA A 108 -0.17 10.80 13.30
C ALA A 108 -0.39 12.01 12.36
N LEU A 109 0.15 11.96 11.14
CA LEU A 109 -0.06 12.99 10.12
C LEU A 109 -1.41 12.86 9.40
N ARG A 110 -2.06 11.70 9.51
CA ARG A 110 -3.34 11.40 8.86
C ARG A 110 -4.36 10.84 9.85
N PRO A 111 -4.74 11.64 10.88
CA PRO A 111 -5.59 11.16 11.97
C PRO A 111 -7.02 10.81 11.52
N HIS A 112 -7.44 11.30 10.36
CA HIS A 112 -8.75 11.03 9.75
C HIS A 112 -8.80 9.72 8.94
N SER A 113 -7.65 9.18 8.53
CA SER A 113 -7.61 7.92 7.77
C SER A 113 -7.68 6.72 8.70
N VAL A 114 -8.82 6.02 8.66
CA VAL A 114 -9.02 4.77 9.43
C VAL A 114 -8.02 3.71 9.02
N THR A 115 -7.72 3.64 7.72
CA THR A 115 -6.77 2.67 7.17
C THR A 115 -5.33 2.93 7.63
N ALA A 116 -4.88 4.21 7.65
CA ALA A 116 -3.56 4.57 8.15
C ALA A 116 -3.40 4.26 9.64
N GLN A 117 -4.44 4.51 10.46
CA GLN A 117 -4.44 4.17 11.88
C GLN A 117 -4.32 2.64 12.07
N ALA A 118 -5.09 1.85 11.34
CA ALA A 118 -5.05 0.40 11.42
C ALA A 118 -3.67 -0.20 11.05
N LEU A 119 -2.98 0.38 10.05
CA LEU A 119 -1.59 -0.01 9.73
C LEU A 119 -0.61 0.29 10.87
N ALA A 120 -0.76 1.43 11.54
CA ALA A 120 0.11 1.80 12.64
C ALA A 120 -0.13 0.96 13.92
N GLU A 121 -1.38 0.53 14.14
CA GLU A 121 -1.74 -0.35 15.26
C GLU A 121 -1.24 -1.78 15.07
N SER A 122 -1.21 -2.25 13.82
CA SER A 122 -0.75 -3.60 13.47
C SER A 122 0.17 -3.56 12.24
N PRO A 123 1.40 -3.02 12.37
CA PRO A 123 2.33 -2.89 11.25
C PRO A 123 2.74 -4.25 10.69
N LEU A 124 3.11 -4.26 9.42
CA LEU A 124 3.65 -5.45 8.78
C LEU A 124 5.01 -5.80 9.39
N PRO A 125 5.31 -7.09 9.59
CA PRO A 125 6.60 -7.50 10.16
C PRO A 125 7.75 -7.24 9.17
N LEU A 126 8.93 -6.95 9.69
CA LEU A 126 10.16 -6.73 8.92
C LEU A 126 10.79 -8.09 8.52
N LEU A 127 10.06 -8.86 7.73
CA LEU A 127 10.47 -10.17 7.24
C LEU A 127 10.23 -10.26 5.74
N THR A 128 11.04 -10.99 5.03
CA THR A 128 10.87 -11.25 3.58
C THR A 128 9.60 -12.05 3.28
N GLY A 129 9.08 -11.91 2.06
CA GLY A 129 7.93 -12.65 1.57
C GLY A 129 6.58 -11.94 1.75
N TRP A 130 5.50 -12.67 1.48
CA TRP A 130 4.14 -12.12 1.51
C TRP A 130 3.60 -11.92 2.92
N HIS A 131 3.03 -10.73 3.15
CA HIS A 131 2.31 -10.33 4.36
C HIS A 131 0.89 -9.91 4.00
N ARG A 132 -0.09 -10.35 4.78
CA ARG A 132 -1.51 -10.07 4.53
C ARG A 132 -2.17 -9.44 5.73
N ARG A 133 -3.08 -8.50 5.46
CA ARG A 133 -3.96 -7.87 6.46
C ARG A 133 -5.37 -7.75 5.91
N SER A 134 -6.34 -7.99 6.77
CA SER A 134 -7.75 -7.72 6.48
C SER A 134 -8.21 -6.56 7.36
N MET A 135 -8.84 -5.56 6.75
CA MET A 135 -9.29 -4.35 7.42
C MET A 135 -10.73 -4.01 7.01
N HIS A 136 -11.32 -2.99 7.67
CA HIS A 136 -12.68 -2.56 7.38
C HIS A 136 -13.70 -3.72 7.37
N GLN A 137 -13.63 -4.58 8.41
CA GLN A 137 -14.52 -5.75 8.54
C GLN A 137 -14.46 -6.71 7.33
N GLY A 138 -13.27 -6.86 6.73
CA GLY A 138 -13.07 -7.74 5.58
C GLY A 138 -13.22 -7.07 4.21
N ARG A 139 -13.62 -5.82 4.16
CA ARG A 139 -13.79 -5.08 2.89
C ARG A 139 -12.48 -4.61 2.25
N VAL A 140 -11.37 -4.65 2.98
CA VAL A 140 -10.04 -4.35 2.46
C VAL A 140 -9.12 -5.51 2.75
N GLN A 141 -8.54 -6.08 1.71
CA GLN A 141 -7.56 -7.15 1.75
C GLN A 141 -6.23 -6.59 1.21
N LEU A 142 -5.28 -6.38 2.11
CA LEU A 142 -3.93 -5.94 1.77
C LEU A 142 -3.01 -7.14 1.66
N SER A 143 -2.22 -7.22 0.59
CA SER A 143 -1.11 -8.16 0.41
C SER A 143 0.14 -7.38 0.03
N VAL A 144 1.18 -7.44 0.85
CA VAL A 144 2.47 -6.80 0.54
C VAL A 144 3.56 -7.86 0.51
N PHE A 145 4.31 -7.89 -0.56
CA PHE A 145 5.55 -8.67 -0.64
C PHE A 145 6.70 -7.79 -0.15
N HIS A 146 7.41 -8.26 0.87
CA HIS A 146 8.65 -7.63 1.31
C HIS A 146 9.84 -8.32 0.64
N GLY A 147 10.52 -7.63 -0.26
CA GLY A 147 11.65 -8.15 -1.01
C GLY A 147 11.84 -7.43 -2.34
N ASP A 148 12.68 -8.04 -3.19
CA ASP A 148 12.96 -7.53 -4.52
C ASP A 148 11.72 -7.56 -5.42
N VAL A 149 11.65 -6.60 -6.33
CA VAL A 149 10.49 -6.46 -7.24
C VAL A 149 10.38 -7.62 -8.22
N GLU A 150 11.49 -8.16 -8.70
CA GLU A 150 11.49 -9.28 -9.66
C GLU A 150 10.96 -10.54 -8.99
N ASP A 151 11.39 -10.81 -7.76
CA ASP A 151 10.90 -11.94 -6.95
C ASP A 151 9.40 -11.79 -6.65
N GLY A 152 8.97 -10.60 -6.22
CA GLY A 152 7.57 -10.31 -5.92
C GLY A 152 6.65 -10.42 -7.13
N LEU A 153 7.09 -9.93 -8.29
CA LEU A 153 6.35 -10.06 -9.56
C LEU A 153 6.30 -11.50 -10.05
N GLY A 154 7.40 -12.25 -9.89
CA GLY A 154 7.45 -13.69 -10.20
C GLY A 154 6.43 -14.47 -9.39
N ASP A 155 6.44 -14.30 -8.07
CA ASP A 155 5.46 -14.92 -7.17
C ASP A 155 4.03 -14.49 -7.53
N LEU A 156 3.82 -13.19 -7.80
CA LEU A 156 2.50 -12.69 -8.16
C LEU A 156 1.96 -13.33 -9.43
N ALA A 157 2.81 -13.53 -10.46
CA ALA A 157 2.42 -14.17 -11.70
C ALA A 157 1.96 -15.62 -11.49
N ASP A 158 2.54 -16.32 -10.52
CA ASP A 158 2.20 -17.70 -10.19
C ASP A 158 0.88 -17.81 -9.38
N PHE A 159 0.58 -16.82 -8.55
CA PHE A 159 -0.60 -16.87 -7.63
C PHE A 159 -1.80 -16.09 -8.12
N GLN A 160 -1.59 -15.03 -8.90
CA GLN A 160 -2.67 -14.13 -9.31
C GLN A 160 -3.46 -14.71 -10.47
N GLN A 161 -4.56 -15.34 -10.15
CA GLN A 161 -5.48 -15.93 -11.14
C GLN A 161 -6.50 -14.92 -11.70
N GLN A 162 -6.69 -13.80 -11.01
CA GLN A 162 -7.65 -12.78 -11.40
C GLN A 162 -6.92 -11.55 -11.93
N PRO A 163 -7.50 -10.83 -12.91
CA PRO A 163 -6.87 -9.65 -13.46
C PRO A 163 -6.72 -8.55 -12.41
N VAL A 164 -5.61 -7.82 -12.48
CA VAL A 164 -5.42 -6.56 -11.77
C VAL A 164 -6.19 -5.47 -12.54
N ASP A 165 -7.06 -4.76 -11.85
CA ASP A 165 -7.91 -3.74 -12.47
C ASP A 165 -7.17 -2.41 -12.69
N ALA A 166 -6.26 -2.05 -11.80
CA ALA A 166 -5.43 -0.85 -11.91
C ALA A 166 -4.01 -1.10 -11.39
N TRP A 167 -3.02 -0.56 -12.08
CA TRP A 167 -1.62 -0.56 -11.66
C TRP A 167 -1.19 0.85 -11.29
N PHE A 168 -0.59 1.01 -10.10
CA PHE A 168 0.05 2.23 -9.66
C PHE A 168 1.57 2.03 -9.71
N LEU A 169 2.24 2.78 -10.57
CA LEU A 169 3.69 2.71 -10.75
C LEU A 169 4.30 3.96 -10.11
N ASP A 170 4.50 3.88 -8.81
CA ASP A 170 4.95 4.98 -7.94
C ASP A 170 6.15 4.56 -7.08
N GLY A 171 6.92 3.59 -7.53
CA GLY A 171 8.13 3.14 -6.86
C GLY A 171 9.38 3.94 -7.27
N PHE A 172 10.36 4.00 -6.36
CA PHE A 172 11.70 4.53 -6.64
C PHE A 172 12.48 3.61 -7.58
#